data_fb8f8bdc7a34bb6532f8ee24cc06b653
#
_entry.id   fb8f8bdc7a34bb6532f8ee24cc06b653
#
_cell.length_a   1.000
_cell.length_b   1.000
_cell.length_c   1.000
_cell.angle_alpha   90.00
_cell.angle_beta   90.00
_cell.angle_gamma   90.00
#
_symmetry.space_group_name_H-M   'P 1'
#
loop_
_entity.id
_entity.type
_entity.pdbx_description
1 polymer ?
#
loop_
_entity_poly.entity_id
_entity_poly.type
_entity_poly.pdbx_seq_one_letter_code
_entity_poly.pdbx_strand_id
1 'polypeptide(L)'
;KTGSTNDYRDAWFVGFGGNLVTAVWVGRDDNRSLGRREYGGRAALPIWIDYMDVALEGQPPMPHDMPAGLVEVSVSASGRLLPPGSGGRTEYIKVEDMERMAAEVDDPFDDSMPAEEVFDIF
;
A
#
# COMPACT_ATOMS: atom_id res chain seq x y z
N LYS A 1 -0.68 -1.73 10.22
CA LYS A 1 -0.84 -0.34 10.69
C LYS A 1 -0.37 -0.21 12.14
N THR A 2 0.51 0.75 12.41
CA THR A 2 0.94 1.11 13.78
C THR A 2 0.04 2.19 14.37
N GLY A 3 -0.06 2.23 15.70
CA GLY A 3 -0.65 3.30 16.48
C GLY A 3 0.20 3.56 17.72
N SER A 4 0.32 4.81 18.14
CA SER A 4 1.06 5.20 19.34
C SER A 4 0.47 6.48 19.91
N THR A 5 0.36 6.57 21.22
CA THR A 5 0.03 7.83 21.90
C THR A 5 1.24 8.75 21.97
N ASN A 6 1.02 10.06 22.11
CA ASN A 6 2.09 11.07 22.10
C ASN A 6 3.16 10.85 23.17
N ASP A 7 2.78 10.33 24.33
CA ASP A 7 3.69 10.10 25.46
C ASP A 7 4.18 8.64 25.54
N TYR A 8 4.04 7.86 24.46
CA TYR A 8 4.38 6.43 24.45
C TYR A 8 3.70 5.63 25.57
N ARG A 9 2.42 5.90 25.85
CA ARG A 9 1.63 5.16 26.85
C ARG A 9 1.03 3.90 26.27
N ASP A 10 0.62 3.98 24.98
CA ASP A 10 0.05 2.90 24.22
C ASP A 10 0.82 2.70 22.93
N ALA A 11 1.12 1.47 22.64
CA ALA A 11 1.72 1.03 21.40
C ALA A 11 0.83 -0.04 20.76
N TRP A 12 0.38 0.21 19.52
CA TRP A 12 -0.48 -0.69 18.77
C TRP A 12 0.18 -1.14 17.48
N PHE A 13 -0.08 -2.37 17.13
CA PHE A 13 0.10 -2.86 15.76
C PHE A 13 -1.09 -3.73 15.36
N VAL A 14 -1.66 -3.44 14.19
CA VAL A 14 -2.70 -4.25 13.55
C VAL A 14 -2.22 -4.64 12.17
N GLY A 15 -2.28 -5.92 11.86
CA GLY A 15 -1.88 -6.47 10.57
C GLY A 15 -2.63 -7.74 10.24
N PHE A 16 -2.45 -8.21 9.03
CA PHE A 16 -3.04 -9.44 8.55
C PHE A 16 -2.02 -10.27 7.79
N GLY A 17 -2.27 -11.56 7.71
CA GLY A 17 -1.54 -12.53 6.91
C GLY A 17 -2.39 -13.78 6.73
N GLY A 18 -2.39 -14.36 5.55
CA GLY A 18 -3.31 -15.45 5.26
C GLY A 18 -4.76 -15.01 5.52
N ASN A 19 -5.49 -15.82 6.28
CA ASN A 19 -6.88 -15.57 6.69
C ASN A 19 -7.01 -14.97 8.11
N LEU A 20 -5.89 -14.55 8.70
CA LEU A 20 -5.85 -14.01 10.07
C LEU A 20 -5.67 -12.50 10.05
N VAL A 21 -6.41 -11.82 10.92
CA VAL A 21 -6.19 -10.44 11.30
C VAL A 21 -5.87 -10.41 12.79
N THR A 22 -4.74 -9.82 13.14
CA THR A 22 -4.27 -9.79 14.54
C THR A 22 -3.97 -8.37 14.95
N ALA A 23 -4.40 -8.00 16.14
CA ALA A 23 -4.07 -6.75 16.79
C ALA A 23 -3.25 -7.03 18.06
N VAL A 24 -2.18 -6.26 18.23
CA VAL A 24 -1.35 -6.28 19.44
C VAL A 24 -1.38 -4.91 20.06
N TRP A 25 -1.63 -4.88 21.36
CA TRP A 25 -1.53 -3.71 22.20
C TRP A 25 -0.53 -3.94 23.31
N VAL A 26 0.31 -2.94 23.53
CA VAL A 26 1.24 -2.88 24.67
C VAL A 26 0.97 -1.60 25.41
N GLY A 27 0.70 -1.72 26.70
CA GLY A 27 0.38 -0.60 27.58
C GLY A 27 0.62 -0.98 29.03
N ARG A 28 0.41 -0.04 29.92
CA ARG A 28 0.49 -0.23 31.39
C ARG A 28 -0.86 0.08 32.01
N ASP A 29 -1.29 -0.72 32.98
CA ASP A 29 -2.56 -0.55 33.69
C ASP A 29 -2.65 0.79 34.42
N ASP A 30 -1.51 1.32 34.85
CA ASP A 30 -1.40 2.62 35.49
C ASP A 30 -1.27 3.79 34.53
N ASN A 31 -1.41 3.51 33.22
CA ASN A 31 -1.36 4.49 32.13
C ASN A 31 -0.06 5.34 32.10
N ARG A 32 1.03 4.83 32.67
CA ARG A 32 2.35 5.47 32.56
C ARG A 32 3.02 5.15 31.24
N SER A 33 3.94 6.02 30.83
CA SER A 33 4.74 5.81 29.62
C SER A 33 5.46 4.46 29.63
N LEU A 34 5.50 3.79 28.49
CA LEU A 34 6.28 2.57 28.25
C LEU A 34 7.78 2.83 28.22
N GLY A 35 8.16 4.09 27.99
CA GLY A 35 9.54 4.50 27.87
C GLY A 35 9.80 5.30 26.59
N ARG A 36 10.99 5.85 26.51
CA ARG A 36 11.38 6.67 25.36
C ARG A 36 11.47 5.82 24.07
N ARG A 37 10.77 6.24 23.03
CA ARG A 37 10.71 5.57 21.72
C ARG A 37 9.99 4.22 21.71
N GLU A 38 9.17 3.91 22.71
CA GLU A 38 8.34 2.70 22.71
C GLU A 38 7.03 2.96 21.92
N TYR A 39 7.13 3.04 20.59
CA TYR A 39 6.00 3.18 19.66
C TYR A 39 5.58 1.84 19.07
N GLY A 40 4.43 1.81 18.38
CA GLY A 40 3.83 0.58 17.84
C GLY A 40 4.75 -0.30 17.01
N GLY A 41 5.60 0.29 16.17
CA GLY A 41 6.57 -0.46 15.36
C GLY A 41 7.72 -1.06 16.15
N ARG A 42 7.95 -0.63 17.39
CA ARG A 42 9.03 -1.13 18.25
C ARG A 42 8.52 -2.05 19.36
N ALA A 43 7.42 -1.68 20.00
CA ALA A 43 6.90 -2.44 21.14
C ALA A 43 5.87 -3.51 20.71
N ALA A 44 4.99 -3.21 19.76
CA ALA A 44 3.90 -4.10 19.39
C ALA A 44 4.19 -4.96 18.15
N LEU A 45 4.87 -4.42 17.13
CA LEU A 45 5.16 -5.16 15.90
C LEU A 45 5.98 -6.44 16.10
N PRO A 46 7.05 -6.48 16.92
CA PRO A 46 7.79 -7.73 17.12
C PRO A 46 6.91 -8.85 17.69
N ILE A 47 6.05 -8.53 18.65
CA ILE A 47 5.11 -9.48 19.24
C ILE A 47 4.13 -10.00 18.17
N TRP A 48 3.66 -9.12 17.31
CA TRP A 48 2.79 -9.48 16.19
C TRP A 48 3.49 -10.43 15.21
N ILE A 49 4.76 -10.17 14.89
CA ILE A 49 5.56 -11.02 14.00
C ILE A 49 5.70 -12.41 14.60
N ASP A 50 6.14 -12.51 15.86
CA ASP A 50 6.34 -13.79 16.54
C ASP A 50 5.04 -14.59 16.61
N TYR A 51 3.91 -13.93 16.90
CA TYR A 51 2.60 -14.57 16.92
C TYR A 51 2.19 -15.09 15.53
N MET A 52 2.33 -14.25 14.50
CA MET A 52 1.89 -14.60 13.15
C MET A 52 2.78 -15.67 12.52
N ASP A 53 4.06 -15.71 12.84
CA ASP A 53 4.99 -16.74 12.39
C ASP A 53 4.50 -18.14 12.82
N VAL A 54 4.11 -18.28 14.08
CA VAL A 54 3.55 -19.53 14.60
C VAL A 54 2.13 -19.79 14.08
N ALA A 55 1.29 -18.77 14.05
CA ALA A 55 -0.12 -18.91 13.68
C ALA A 55 -0.33 -19.27 12.20
N LEU A 56 0.61 -18.89 11.34
CA LEU A 56 0.58 -19.19 9.90
C LEU A 56 1.44 -20.40 9.52
N GLU A 57 2.10 -21.03 10.48
CA GLU A 57 2.92 -22.21 10.20
C GLU A 57 2.11 -23.31 9.50
N GLY A 58 2.62 -23.79 8.37
CA GLY A 58 1.96 -24.81 7.57
C GLY A 58 0.71 -24.38 6.80
N GLN A 59 0.31 -23.11 6.91
CA GLN A 59 -0.78 -22.60 6.09
C GLN A 59 -0.28 -22.21 4.69
N PRO A 60 -1.05 -22.54 3.62
CA PRO A 60 -0.69 -22.11 2.29
C PRO A 60 -0.80 -20.58 2.20
N PRO A 61 0.05 -19.92 1.38
CA PRO A 61 -0.12 -18.51 1.09
C PRO A 61 -1.52 -18.26 0.52
N MET A 62 -2.21 -17.22 1.02
CA MET A 62 -3.46 -16.81 0.40
C MET A 62 -3.18 -16.24 -0.99
N PRO A 63 -3.82 -16.76 -2.04
CA PRO A 63 -3.72 -16.12 -3.35
C PRO A 63 -4.29 -14.70 -3.25
N HIS A 64 -3.54 -13.75 -3.75
CA HIS A 64 -3.98 -12.36 -3.90
C HIS A 64 -4.38 -12.18 -5.35
N ASP A 65 -5.52 -12.77 -5.73
CA ASP A 65 -6.07 -12.54 -7.05
C ASP A 65 -6.42 -11.06 -7.19
N MET A 66 -6.08 -10.48 -8.33
CA MET A 66 -6.43 -9.10 -8.62
C MET A 66 -7.95 -8.97 -8.64
N PRO A 67 -8.54 -8.08 -7.82
CA PRO A 67 -9.99 -7.85 -7.86
C PRO A 67 -10.46 -7.46 -9.25
N ALA A 68 -11.69 -7.86 -9.59
CA ALA A 68 -12.31 -7.42 -10.84
C ALA A 68 -12.39 -5.88 -10.88
N GLY A 69 -12.10 -5.31 -12.06
CA GLY A 69 -12.09 -3.86 -12.24
C GLY A 69 -10.76 -3.15 -11.92
N LEU A 70 -9.72 -3.90 -11.53
CA LEU A 70 -8.34 -3.41 -11.51
C LEU A 70 -7.57 -3.89 -12.73
N VAL A 71 -6.63 -3.08 -13.19
CA VAL A 71 -5.66 -3.41 -14.23
C VAL A 71 -4.26 -3.04 -13.77
N GLU A 72 -3.32 -3.85 -14.18
CA GLU A 72 -1.90 -3.57 -13.99
C GLU A 72 -1.40 -2.67 -15.11
N VAL A 73 -0.74 -1.59 -14.75
CA VAL A 73 -0.19 -0.61 -15.69
C VAL A 73 1.25 -0.26 -15.34
N SER A 74 2.01 0.19 -16.32
CA SER A 74 3.32 0.79 -16.10
C SER A 74 3.19 2.30 -16.03
N VAL A 75 3.86 2.93 -15.06
CA VAL A 75 3.86 4.38 -14.91
C VAL A 75 5.29 4.92 -14.83
N SER A 76 5.48 6.11 -15.37
CA SER A 76 6.73 6.85 -15.27
C SER A 76 6.97 7.37 -13.85
N ALA A 77 8.15 7.94 -13.60
CA ALA A 77 8.46 8.59 -12.33
C ALA A 77 7.55 9.79 -12.02
N SER A 78 6.97 10.40 -13.04
CA SER A 78 6.00 11.51 -12.92
C SER A 78 4.54 11.03 -12.78
N GLY A 79 4.27 9.71 -12.80
CA GLY A 79 2.93 9.16 -12.67
C GLY A 79 2.16 9.01 -13.98
N ARG A 80 2.78 9.28 -15.14
CA ARG A 80 2.13 9.11 -16.45
C ARG A 80 2.09 7.64 -16.86
N LEU A 81 1.01 7.24 -17.52
CA LEU A 81 0.91 5.91 -18.12
C LEU A 81 1.98 5.71 -19.19
N LEU A 82 2.57 4.54 -19.19
CA LEU A 82 3.57 4.12 -20.17
C LEU A 82 3.01 2.96 -21.02
N PRO A 83 3.44 2.84 -22.27
CA PRO A 83 3.10 1.69 -23.11
C PRO A 83 3.55 0.37 -22.46
N PRO A 84 2.83 -0.74 -22.68
CA PRO A 84 3.22 -2.04 -22.18
C PRO A 84 4.66 -2.41 -22.59
N GLY A 85 5.49 -2.80 -21.62
CA GLY A 85 6.87 -3.21 -21.88
C GLY A 85 7.91 -2.09 -21.96
N SER A 86 7.53 -0.82 -21.82
CA SER A 86 8.46 0.32 -21.85
C SER A 86 9.22 0.56 -20.54
N GLY A 87 9.08 -0.34 -19.56
CA GLY A 87 9.67 -0.16 -18.22
C GLY A 87 8.82 0.75 -17.35
N GLY A 88 9.39 1.29 -16.29
CA GLY A 88 8.67 2.11 -15.32
C GLY A 88 8.29 1.32 -14.07
N ARG A 89 7.42 1.90 -13.25
CA ARG A 89 6.91 1.27 -12.03
C ARG A 89 5.55 0.64 -12.32
N THR A 90 5.36 -0.59 -11.86
CA THR A 90 4.06 -1.27 -11.90
C THR A 90 3.12 -0.65 -10.86
N GLU A 91 1.92 -0.30 -11.30
CA GLU A 91 0.81 0.18 -10.46
C GLU A 91 -0.47 -0.55 -10.81
N TYR A 92 -1.40 -0.59 -9.85
CA TYR A 92 -2.74 -1.15 -10.04
C TYR A 92 -3.74 -0.01 -9.98
N ILE A 93 -4.47 0.20 -11.06
CA ILE A 93 -5.47 1.25 -11.17
C ILE A 93 -6.84 0.64 -11.52
N LYS A 94 -7.90 1.36 -11.25
CA LYS A 94 -9.23 0.95 -11.69
C LYS A 94 -9.36 1.15 -13.19
N VAL A 95 -10.09 0.25 -13.85
CA VAL A 95 -10.38 0.36 -15.29
C VAL A 95 -11.03 1.71 -15.61
N GLU A 96 -11.97 2.16 -14.79
CA GLU A 96 -12.64 3.46 -14.95
C GLU A 96 -11.69 4.67 -14.85
N ASP A 97 -10.64 4.55 -14.02
CA ASP A 97 -9.62 5.60 -13.89
C ASP A 97 -8.68 5.61 -15.10
N MET A 98 -8.37 4.44 -15.67
CA MET A 98 -7.58 4.33 -16.90
C MET A 98 -8.30 4.98 -18.08
N GLU A 99 -9.60 4.73 -18.22
CA GLU A 99 -10.43 5.33 -19.28
C GLU A 99 -10.49 6.85 -19.15
N ARG A 100 -10.62 7.37 -17.93
CA ARG A 100 -10.59 8.80 -17.67
C ARG A 100 -9.23 9.43 -17.97
N MET A 101 -8.13 8.79 -17.57
CA MET A 101 -6.78 9.26 -17.86
C MET A 101 -6.49 9.26 -19.36
N ALA A 102 -6.98 8.26 -20.10
CA ALA A 102 -6.86 8.23 -21.55
C ALA A 102 -7.67 9.34 -22.22
N ALA A 103 -8.87 9.65 -21.72
CA ALA A 103 -9.71 10.73 -22.24
C ALA A 103 -9.10 12.13 -21.98
N GLU A 104 -8.41 12.31 -20.85
CA GLU A 104 -7.70 13.57 -20.53
C GLU A 104 -6.51 13.82 -21.47
N VAL A 105 -5.88 12.76 -21.99
CA VAL A 105 -4.77 12.86 -22.95
C VAL A 105 -5.27 13.27 -24.35
N ASP A 106 -6.52 12.95 -24.68
CA ASP A 106 -7.15 13.31 -25.98
C ASP A 106 -7.81 14.70 -25.98
N ASP A 107 -7.62 15.53 -24.92
CA ASP A 107 -8.08 16.91 -24.93
C ASP A 107 -7.21 17.76 -25.87
N PRO A 108 -7.72 18.18 -27.05
CA PRO A 108 -6.95 18.95 -28.01
C PRO A 108 -6.62 20.37 -27.55
N PHE A 109 -7.03 20.80 -26.36
CA PHE A 109 -6.76 22.09 -25.74
C PHE A 109 -5.77 22.02 -24.58
N ASP A 110 -5.21 20.86 -24.27
CA ASP A 110 -4.13 20.76 -23.31
C ASP A 110 -2.79 21.21 -23.94
N ASP A 111 -2.55 22.51 -23.92
CA ASP A 111 -1.30 23.15 -24.36
C ASP A 111 -0.07 22.75 -23.51
N SER A 112 -0.22 21.90 -22.50
CA SER A 112 0.87 21.49 -21.60
C SER A 112 1.73 20.35 -22.14
N MET A 113 1.32 19.72 -23.28
CA MET A 113 2.00 18.58 -23.88
C MET A 113 2.64 18.96 -25.24
N PRO A 114 3.93 18.69 -25.45
CA PRO A 114 4.53 18.79 -26.77
C PRO A 114 3.87 17.78 -27.72
N ALA A 115 3.46 18.23 -28.91
CA ALA A 115 2.72 17.41 -29.89
C ALA A 115 3.44 16.14 -30.37
N GLU A 116 4.74 15.99 -30.09
CA GLU A 116 5.54 14.82 -30.46
C GLU A 116 5.36 13.62 -29.50
N GLU A 117 4.88 13.84 -28.25
CA GLU A 117 4.70 12.75 -27.29
C GLU A 117 3.34 12.04 -27.34
N VAL A 118 2.37 12.63 -28.08
CA VAL A 118 0.99 12.08 -28.15
C VAL A 118 0.88 10.91 -29.14
N PHE A 119 1.79 10.77 -30.08
CA PHE A 119 1.72 9.73 -31.14
C PHE A 119 2.32 8.39 -30.76
N ASP A 120 3.03 8.27 -29.63
CA ASP A 120 3.67 7.01 -29.20
C ASP A 120 2.81 6.15 -28.26
N ILE A 121 1.53 6.48 -28.06
CA ILE A 121 0.63 5.76 -27.15
C ILE A 121 -0.30 4.75 -27.88
N PHE A 122 -0.21 4.63 -29.20
CA PHE A 122 -1.04 3.68 -29.99
C PHE A 122 -0.21 2.65 -30.74
#